data_f6ce8e23c0cf8676f142c1cd1760f50d
#
_entry.id   f6ce8e23c0cf8676f142c1cd1760f50d
#
_cell.length_a   1.000
_cell.length_b   1.000
_cell.length_c   1.000
_cell.angle_alpha   90.00
_cell.angle_beta   90.00
_cell.angle_gamma   90.00
#
_symmetry.space_group_name_H-M   'P 1'
#
loop_
_entity.id
_entity.type
_entity.pdbx_description
1 polymer ?
#
loop_
_entity_poly.entity_id
_entity_poly.type
_entity_poly.pdbx_seq_one_letter_code
_entity_poly.pdbx_strand_id
1 'polypeptide(L)'
;MFKKSILVFSVAIAAGLLMTSCKGSKGNSNKVYKDQVVIHGLSDAKGLNPITTSDAYANQYIVPNIFQTLLAYDHQTMEILPVLAKSRPVIRLNGDIAELDFELRPEAAWDNGAPITVDDILFSFKTAFCPNINNDNIKPGVDFIKDIKTYPDNNRKLTVICNKYIGMEDGVGTTIAIMPEYVYDPQHVLRKYPFATFAAEHSPAAKDAAIKTFADNFNSEKVVRDSSLVKGSGAYRLLSFETGQRLIIERKANWWGDKIKKENEYFEAYPKRLVFETINDFNTALTALVDEKLDFIYVTPVKEYIELDNSPKFKDNFVKSEPQMLSYQAIGVNNKDKILSDVKVRQALCYLTNVDQIIQKVLYGKAIRTIGSILPMKKEEYNNNITPYPFDVEKAKALLAEAGWKDSDGDGVLDKEIDGQKTKFEIAYNYNAGNPLRETVGLLIQRTYKQAGIIVNIKPLDWSLYLDELKKHNCQLFYQGWVKQPTPDDEKQVFHTSSANGGSNYMNFGNAKTDALIDQIRTEMDVKKRDELYKEWQQITHDEVPYIFLYVQNFRNCVHNRFENIKAGPVYPGAWFAAFKVKEGYKV
;
A
#
# COMPACT_ATOMS: atom_id res chain seq x y z
N MET A 1 -32.39 -69.81 -14.03
CA MET A 1 -31.62 -71.05 -14.30
C MET A 1 -30.18 -70.83 -13.83
N PHE A 2 -29.75 -71.78 -13.03
CA PHE A 2 -28.39 -72.12 -12.56
C PHE A 2 -27.56 -71.07 -11.83
N LYS A 3 -27.47 -71.12 -10.52
CA LYS A 3 -26.78 -71.97 -9.52
C LYS A 3 -25.24 -71.73 -9.53
N LYS A 4 -24.83 -71.06 -8.40
CA LYS A 4 -23.95 -71.57 -7.31
C LYS A 4 -22.52 -71.99 -7.73
N SER A 5 -21.49 -71.41 -7.12
CA SER A 5 -20.80 -72.13 -6.05
C SER A 5 -19.77 -71.25 -5.34
N ILE A 6 -19.80 -71.30 -4.03
CA ILE A 6 -18.87 -70.84 -3.00
C ILE A 6 -17.62 -71.68 -3.09
N LEU A 7 -16.42 -71.09 -2.93
CA LEU A 7 -15.28 -71.83 -2.39
C LEU A 7 -14.51 -70.92 -1.43
N VAL A 8 -14.67 -71.25 -0.16
CA VAL A 8 -13.86 -70.81 0.98
C VAL A 8 -12.58 -71.63 0.95
N PHE A 9 -11.43 -70.98 1.01
CA PHE A 9 -10.19 -71.60 1.46
C PHE A 9 -9.48 -70.71 2.45
N SER A 10 -9.57 -71.12 3.71
CA SER A 10 -8.78 -70.66 4.82
C SER A 10 -7.37 -71.28 4.73
N VAL A 11 -6.35 -70.47 4.74
CA VAL A 11 -5.01 -70.88 5.19
C VAL A 11 -4.46 -69.78 6.08
N ALA A 12 -4.42 -70.09 7.35
CA ALA A 12 -3.63 -69.37 8.36
C ALA A 12 -2.17 -69.88 8.33
N ILE A 13 -1.30 -69.04 8.90
CA ILE A 13 0.09 -69.27 9.33
C ILE A 13 1.17 -68.77 8.35
N ALA A 14 1.69 -67.59 8.66
CA ALA A 14 3.07 -67.42 9.16
C ALA A 14 3.27 -65.98 9.60
N ALA A 15 3.24 -65.76 10.90
CA ALA A 15 3.81 -64.57 11.50
C ALA A 15 5.32 -64.58 11.30
N GLY A 16 5.83 -63.64 10.51
CA GLY A 16 7.23 -63.40 10.30
C GLY A 16 7.49 -61.91 10.37
N LEU A 17 7.99 -61.46 11.49
CA LEU A 17 8.48 -60.13 11.76
C LEU A 17 9.35 -59.58 10.62
N LEU A 18 8.88 -58.55 9.95
CA LEU A 18 9.73 -57.54 9.33
C LEU A 18 9.11 -56.18 9.68
N MET A 19 9.33 -55.78 10.93
CA MET A 19 9.33 -54.39 11.31
C MET A 19 10.52 -53.71 10.63
N THR A 20 10.41 -53.39 9.37
CA THR A 20 11.23 -52.34 8.80
C THR A 20 10.65 -51.03 9.37
N SER A 21 11.30 -50.59 10.44
CA SER A 21 11.22 -49.24 10.94
C SER A 21 11.40 -48.28 9.78
N CYS A 22 10.28 -47.75 9.26
CA CYS A 22 10.33 -46.45 8.63
C CYS A 22 10.83 -45.50 9.73
N LYS A 23 12.14 -45.23 9.70
CA LYS A 23 12.68 -44.02 10.27
C LYS A 23 11.93 -42.89 9.56
N GLY A 24 10.80 -42.50 10.11
CA GLY A 24 10.19 -41.22 9.81
C GLY A 24 11.33 -40.22 9.92
N SER A 25 11.62 -39.57 8.85
CA SER A 25 12.37 -38.31 8.83
C SER A 25 11.84 -37.54 10.02
N LYS A 26 12.63 -37.38 11.06
CA LYS A 26 12.38 -36.43 12.12
C LYS A 26 12.32 -35.10 11.38
N GLY A 27 11.08 -34.68 11.03
CA GLY A 27 10.84 -33.30 10.67
C GLY A 27 11.54 -32.49 11.75
N ASN A 28 12.44 -31.63 11.32
CA ASN A 28 13.11 -30.69 12.20
C ASN A 28 12.02 -29.99 12.98
N SER A 29 11.81 -30.44 14.23
CA SER A 29 11.01 -29.72 15.19
C SER A 29 11.55 -28.31 15.21
N ASN A 30 10.70 -27.33 14.99
CA ASN A 30 10.94 -25.92 14.97
C ASN A 30 11.95 -25.53 16.07
N LYS A 31 13.25 -25.50 15.72
CA LYS A 31 14.21 -24.76 16.51
C LYS A 31 13.82 -23.32 16.31
N VAL A 32 13.19 -22.71 17.31
CA VAL A 32 13.04 -21.27 17.39
C VAL A 32 14.45 -20.70 17.38
N TYR A 33 14.88 -20.20 16.21
CA TYR A 33 16.18 -19.59 16.11
C TYR A 33 16.13 -18.29 16.91
N LYS A 34 16.94 -18.18 17.93
CA LYS A 34 17.03 -17.01 18.80
C LYS A 34 17.12 -15.68 18.03
N ASP A 35 17.76 -15.73 16.87
CA ASP A 35 18.13 -14.59 16.04
C ASP A 35 17.23 -14.43 14.79
N GLN A 36 15.97 -14.88 14.81
CA GLN A 36 15.02 -14.65 13.72
C GLN A 36 13.81 -13.84 14.16
N VAL A 37 13.13 -13.23 13.19
CA VAL A 37 11.80 -12.64 13.36
C VAL A 37 10.82 -13.41 12.49
N VAL A 38 9.76 -13.95 13.09
CA VAL A 38 8.70 -14.67 12.39
C VAL A 38 7.49 -13.74 12.24
N ILE A 39 7.18 -13.39 11.00
CA ILE A 39 6.21 -12.39 10.61
C ILE A 39 5.02 -13.07 9.96
N HIS A 40 3.80 -12.75 10.39
CA HIS A 40 2.57 -13.23 9.76
C HIS A 40 2.41 -12.65 8.35
N GLY A 41 2.09 -13.51 7.39
CA GLY A 41 1.58 -13.17 6.06
C GLY A 41 0.19 -13.75 5.85
N LEU A 42 -0.77 -12.92 5.44
CA LEU A 42 -2.14 -13.37 5.17
C LEU A 42 -2.25 -14.17 3.86
N SER A 43 -1.30 -13.99 2.96
CA SER A 43 -1.19 -14.69 1.68
C SER A 43 0.27 -14.79 1.25
N ASP A 44 0.56 -15.67 0.31
CA ASP A 44 1.89 -15.73 -0.31
C ASP A 44 2.23 -14.45 -1.07
N ALA A 45 3.51 -14.10 -1.03
CA ALA A 45 4.07 -13.13 -1.96
C ALA A 45 3.96 -13.67 -3.41
N LYS A 46 3.46 -12.88 -4.34
CA LYS A 46 3.32 -13.30 -5.75
C LYS A 46 4.65 -13.32 -6.49
N GLY A 47 5.61 -12.49 -6.06
CA GLY A 47 6.94 -12.40 -6.64
C GLY A 47 7.79 -11.33 -5.97
N LEU A 48 9.10 -11.38 -6.19
CA LEU A 48 10.07 -10.48 -5.54
C LEU A 48 10.83 -9.57 -6.53
N ASN A 49 10.44 -9.51 -7.80
CA ASN A 49 11.01 -8.52 -8.71
C ASN A 49 10.39 -7.14 -8.42
N PRO A 50 11.19 -6.14 -8.00
CA PRO A 50 10.66 -4.85 -7.56
C PRO A 50 10.00 -4.01 -8.67
N ILE A 51 10.25 -4.31 -9.93
CA ILE A 51 9.66 -3.59 -11.07
C ILE A 51 8.34 -4.23 -11.51
N THR A 52 8.28 -5.57 -11.58
CA THR A 52 7.15 -6.27 -12.20
C THR A 52 6.09 -6.73 -11.20
N THR A 53 6.42 -6.80 -9.89
CA THR A 53 5.41 -7.25 -8.92
C THR A 53 4.41 -6.15 -8.56
N SER A 54 3.11 -6.48 -8.70
CA SER A 54 2.00 -5.63 -8.24
C SER A 54 1.54 -6.00 -6.82
N ASP A 55 2.23 -6.93 -6.18
CA ASP A 55 1.88 -7.42 -4.85
C ASP A 55 2.32 -6.43 -3.77
N ALA A 56 1.36 -5.73 -3.17
CA ALA A 56 1.60 -4.77 -2.10
C ALA A 56 2.30 -5.42 -0.88
N TYR A 57 1.97 -6.69 -0.56
CA TYR A 57 2.62 -7.39 0.53
C TYR A 57 4.12 -7.60 0.26
N ALA A 58 4.46 -8.14 -0.91
CA ALA A 58 5.86 -8.31 -1.28
C ALA A 58 6.62 -6.98 -1.29
N ASN A 59 6.03 -5.94 -1.92
CA ASN A 59 6.66 -4.63 -2.09
C ASN A 59 6.88 -3.87 -0.78
N GLN A 60 5.99 -4.02 0.19
CA GLN A 60 6.07 -3.29 1.46
C GLN A 60 6.84 -4.05 2.55
N TYR A 61 6.81 -5.38 2.55
CA TYR A 61 7.33 -6.19 3.66
C TYR A 61 8.62 -6.91 3.36
N ILE A 62 8.84 -7.36 2.11
CA ILE A 62 9.92 -8.28 1.76
C ILE A 62 10.98 -7.61 0.89
N VAL A 63 10.56 -7.03 -0.22
CA VAL A 63 11.43 -6.43 -1.24
C VAL A 63 12.40 -5.38 -0.67
N PRO A 64 11.98 -4.45 0.23
CA PRO A 64 12.88 -3.42 0.77
C PRO A 64 14.05 -3.97 1.61
N ASN A 65 13.95 -5.22 2.09
CA ASN A 65 15.04 -5.88 2.81
C ASN A 65 16.11 -6.47 1.87
N ILE A 66 15.74 -6.72 0.61
CA ILE A 66 16.62 -7.32 -0.42
C ILE A 66 17.18 -6.25 -1.35
N PHE A 67 16.31 -5.32 -1.80
CA PHE A 67 16.64 -4.28 -2.75
C PHE A 67 16.58 -2.92 -2.06
N GLN A 68 17.47 -2.03 -2.43
CA GLN A 68 17.51 -0.66 -1.92
C GLN A 68 17.25 0.34 -3.04
N THR A 69 16.73 1.49 -2.65
CA THR A 69 16.50 2.66 -3.49
C THR A 69 17.59 3.72 -3.25
N LEU A 70 17.60 4.81 -3.97
CA LEU A 70 18.52 5.92 -3.71
C LEU A 70 18.26 6.56 -2.34
N LEU A 71 16.98 6.77 -2.03
CA LEU A 71 16.47 7.34 -0.78
C LEU A 71 15.37 6.41 -0.23
N ALA A 72 15.00 6.55 1.04
CA ALA A 72 13.84 5.87 1.63
C ALA A 72 13.23 6.73 2.73
N TYR A 73 12.06 6.34 3.27
CA TYR A 73 11.42 7.06 4.37
C TYR A 73 11.79 6.48 5.72
N ASP A 74 12.10 7.33 6.68
CA ASP A 74 12.14 6.94 8.09
C ASP A 74 10.75 6.47 8.54
N HIS A 75 10.67 5.27 9.12
CA HIS A 75 9.40 4.64 9.48
C HIS A 75 8.63 5.41 10.55
N GLN A 76 9.32 6.16 11.40
CA GLN A 76 8.74 6.90 12.52
C GLN A 76 8.46 8.37 12.19
N THR A 77 9.44 9.05 11.55
CA THR A 77 9.35 10.49 11.28
C THR A 77 8.79 10.85 9.92
N MET A 78 8.76 9.89 8.98
CA MET A 78 8.40 10.08 7.56
C MET A 78 9.39 10.96 6.78
N GLU A 79 10.53 11.29 7.35
CA GLU A 79 11.57 12.05 6.65
C GLU A 79 12.25 11.20 5.59
N ILE A 80 12.70 11.84 4.51
CA ILE A 80 13.48 11.18 3.46
C ILE A 80 14.93 11.01 3.94
N LEU A 81 15.38 9.76 4.00
CA LEU A 81 16.72 9.34 4.39
C LEU A 81 17.54 8.90 3.18
N PRO A 82 18.83 9.23 3.10
CA PRO A 82 19.71 8.71 2.07
C PRO A 82 20.08 7.23 2.33
N VAL A 83 19.92 6.39 1.30
CA VAL A 83 20.23 4.94 1.36
C VAL A 83 21.40 4.62 0.43
N LEU A 84 21.20 4.40 -0.88
CA LEU A 84 22.32 4.26 -1.84
C LEU A 84 22.94 5.60 -2.20
N ALA A 85 22.16 6.67 -2.18
CA ALA A 85 22.70 8.03 -2.27
C ALA A 85 23.42 8.41 -0.96
N LYS A 86 24.49 9.18 -1.07
CA LYS A 86 25.29 9.69 0.05
C LYS A 86 24.53 10.76 0.86
N SER A 87 23.68 11.51 0.18
CA SER A 87 22.82 12.56 0.74
C SER A 87 21.56 12.70 -0.10
N ARG A 88 20.60 13.49 0.38
CA ARG A 88 19.51 13.97 -0.47
C ARG A 88 20.09 14.76 -1.66
N PRO A 89 19.41 14.78 -2.82
CA PRO A 89 19.92 15.45 -4.02
C PRO A 89 19.98 16.97 -3.84
N VAL A 90 20.89 17.60 -4.56
CA VAL A 90 20.82 19.04 -4.79
C VAL A 90 19.85 19.28 -5.94
N ILE A 91 18.78 20.02 -5.68
CA ILE A 91 17.72 20.30 -6.66
C ILE A 91 17.96 21.69 -7.26
N ARG A 92 18.04 21.76 -8.58
CA ARG A 92 18.09 23.01 -9.34
C ARG A 92 16.85 23.12 -10.21
N LEU A 93 16.19 24.27 -10.14
CA LEU A 93 14.99 24.57 -10.93
C LEU A 93 15.33 25.53 -12.08
N ASN A 94 14.87 25.19 -13.29
CA ASN A 94 14.99 26.04 -14.47
C ASN A 94 13.63 26.02 -15.21
N GLY A 95 12.79 27.00 -14.91
CA GLY A 95 11.39 27.02 -15.40
C GLY A 95 10.62 25.79 -14.93
N ASP A 96 10.11 25.02 -15.88
CA ASP A 96 9.34 23.80 -15.63
C ASP A 96 10.20 22.53 -15.55
N ILE A 97 11.52 22.69 -15.62
CA ILE A 97 12.48 21.57 -15.51
C ILE A 97 13.18 21.63 -14.16
N ALA A 98 13.37 20.47 -13.56
CA ALA A 98 14.19 20.25 -12.38
C ALA A 98 15.35 19.32 -12.71
N GLU A 99 16.49 19.62 -12.13
CA GLU A 99 17.69 18.78 -12.14
C GLU A 99 18.01 18.35 -10.72
N LEU A 100 18.06 17.04 -10.49
CA LEU A 100 18.36 16.42 -9.20
C LEU A 100 19.74 15.76 -9.26
N ASP A 101 20.72 16.34 -8.57
CA ASP A 101 22.09 15.80 -8.53
C ASP A 101 22.24 14.80 -7.40
N PHE A 102 22.56 13.57 -7.74
CA PHE A 102 22.86 12.48 -6.80
C PHE A 102 24.35 12.11 -6.84
N GLU A 103 24.86 11.73 -5.68
CA GLU A 103 26.14 11.05 -5.52
C GLU A 103 25.93 9.74 -4.74
N LEU A 104 26.41 8.62 -5.30
CA LEU A 104 26.32 7.31 -4.67
C LEU A 104 27.34 7.17 -3.54
N ARG A 105 26.99 6.43 -2.50
CA ARG A 105 27.90 6.10 -1.39
C ARG A 105 29.11 5.33 -1.88
N PRO A 106 30.33 5.68 -1.42
CA PRO A 106 31.53 4.94 -1.79
C PRO A 106 31.52 3.49 -1.25
N GLU A 107 30.83 3.22 -0.13
CA GLU A 107 30.75 1.91 0.51
C GLU A 107 29.79 0.96 -0.22
N ALA A 108 28.84 1.50 -1.01
CA ALA A 108 27.78 0.71 -1.65
C ALA A 108 28.35 -0.32 -2.63
N ALA A 109 28.03 -1.59 -2.37
CA ALA A 109 28.58 -2.72 -3.13
C ALA A 109 27.55 -3.87 -3.26
N TRP A 110 27.68 -4.63 -4.32
CA TRP A 110 26.93 -5.86 -4.55
C TRP A 110 27.50 -7.06 -3.76
N ASP A 111 26.80 -8.18 -3.77
CA ASP A 111 27.18 -9.42 -3.07
C ASP A 111 28.50 -10.01 -3.54
N ASN A 112 28.90 -9.74 -4.78
CA ASN A 112 30.18 -10.15 -5.36
C ASN A 112 31.35 -9.19 -5.02
N GLY A 113 31.08 -8.15 -4.23
CA GLY A 113 32.05 -7.12 -3.85
C GLY A 113 32.25 -6.00 -4.88
N ALA A 114 31.63 -6.08 -6.05
CA ALA A 114 31.69 -5.01 -7.05
C ALA A 114 30.97 -3.76 -6.53
N PRO A 115 31.49 -2.55 -6.81
CA PRO A 115 30.85 -1.32 -6.40
C PRO A 115 29.54 -1.11 -7.18
N ILE A 116 28.55 -0.52 -6.52
CA ILE A 116 27.34 -0.02 -7.18
C ILE A 116 27.69 1.27 -7.91
N THR A 117 27.35 1.37 -9.19
CA THR A 117 27.71 2.51 -10.05
C THR A 117 26.48 3.12 -10.71
N VAL A 118 26.69 4.23 -11.41
CA VAL A 118 25.61 4.87 -12.21
C VAL A 118 25.10 3.97 -13.32
N ASP A 119 25.86 2.98 -13.78
CA ASP A 119 25.39 2.01 -14.79
C ASP A 119 24.25 1.15 -14.22
N ASP A 120 24.35 0.72 -12.95
CA ASP A 120 23.28 -0.01 -12.27
C ASP A 120 22.03 0.86 -12.07
N ILE A 121 22.24 2.16 -11.77
CA ILE A 121 21.13 3.12 -11.66
C ILE A 121 20.44 3.27 -13.02
N LEU A 122 21.21 3.55 -14.09
CA LEU A 122 20.68 3.66 -15.44
C LEU A 122 19.94 2.38 -15.88
N PHE A 123 20.51 1.22 -15.61
CA PHE A 123 19.86 -0.06 -15.89
C PHE A 123 18.49 -0.14 -15.20
N SER A 124 18.44 0.11 -13.88
CA SER A 124 17.22 0.01 -13.08
C SER A 124 16.15 1.01 -13.55
N PHE A 125 16.56 2.25 -13.83
CA PHE A 125 15.64 3.26 -14.36
C PHE A 125 15.15 2.91 -15.77
N LYS A 126 16.02 2.40 -16.64
CA LYS A 126 15.62 1.93 -17.96
C LYS A 126 14.62 0.76 -17.89
N THR A 127 14.75 -0.17 -16.95
CA THR A 127 13.75 -1.26 -16.78
C THR A 127 12.39 -0.71 -16.39
N ALA A 128 12.34 0.31 -15.52
CA ALA A 128 11.08 0.97 -15.13
C ALA A 128 10.37 1.68 -16.30
N PHE A 129 11.09 2.05 -17.36
CA PHE A 129 10.54 2.70 -18.55
C PHE A 129 10.53 1.81 -19.80
N CYS A 130 11.10 0.60 -19.70
CA CYS A 130 11.27 -0.28 -20.86
C CYS A 130 9.90 -0.76 -21.38
N PRO A 131 9.63 -0.58 -22.69
CA PRO A 131 8.41 -1.12 -23.31
C PRO A 131 8.41 -2.64 -23.21
N ASN A 132 7.21 -3.21 -23.09
CA ASN A 132 6.95 -4.66 -22.91
C ASN A 132 7.37 -5.24 -21.55
N ILE A 133 7.95 -4.48 -20.63
CA ILE A 133 8.07 -4.87 -19.23
C ILE A 133 6.76 -4.56 -18.50
N ASN A 134 6.33 -5.44 -17.59
CA ASN A 134 5.17 -5.24 -16.71
C ASN A 134 5.53 -4.21 -15.62
N ASN A 135 5.55 -2.93 -15.98
CA ASN A 135 5.99 -1.81 -15.12
C ASN A 135 4.86 -0.85 -14.72
N ASP A 136 3.60 -1.24 -14.93
CA ASP A 136 2.41 -0.40 -14.70
C ASP A 136 2.31 0.10 -13.25
N ASN A 137 2.93 -0.60 -12.30
CA ASN A 137 2.94 -0.20 -10.89
C ASN A 137 3.99 0.88 -10.57
N ILE A 138 5.03 1.01 -11.37
CA ILE A 138 6.18 1.88 -11.12
C ILE A 138 6.13 3.12 -12.00
N LYS A 139 5.90 2.92 -13.30
CA LYS A 139 5.98 3.97 -14.31
C LYS A 139 5.15 5.22 -14.00
N PRO A 140 3.87 5.12 -13.55
CA PRO A 140 3.08 6.31 -13.24
C PRO A 140 3.66 7.19 -12.11
N GLY A 141 4.43 6.59 -11.20
CA GLY A 141 5.11 7.31 -10.11
C GLY A 141 6.39 8.03 -10.53
N VAL A 142 6.87 7.79 -11.75
CA VAL A 142 8.17 8.31 -12.25
C VAL A 142 8.11 8.86 -13.68
N ASP A 143 6.95 8.94 -14.31
CA ASP A 143 6.74 9.36 -15.72
C ASP A 143 7.16 10.82 -16.00
N PHE A 144 7.29 11.61 -14.94
CA PHE A 144 7.81 12.97 -15.00
C PHE A 144 9.33 13.04 -15.29
N ILE A 145 10.09 11.93 -15.18
CA ILE A 145 11.52 11.85 -15.50
C ILE A 145 11.71 11.89 -17.03
N LYS A 146 12.60 12.76 -17.49
CA LYS A 146 12.86 12.98 -18.92
C LYS A 146 14.19 12.42 -19.38
N ASP A 147 15.24 12.62 -18.58
CA ASP A 147 16.59 12.14 -18.94
C ASP A 147 17.45 11.93 -17.69
N ILE A 148 18.55 11.21 -17.87
CA ILE A 148 19.57 11.00 -16.84
C ILE A 148 20.93 11.30 -17.45
N LYS A 149 21.60 12.32 -16.92
CA LYS A 149 22.96 12.69 -17.26
C LYS A 149 23.95 11.97 -16.36
N THR A 150 24.99 11.41 -16.96
CA THR A 150 26.13 10.78 -16.28
C THR A 150 27.42 11.55 -16.53
N TYR A 151 28.45 11.26 -15.74
CA TYR A 151 29.73 11.95 -15.79
C TYR A 151 30.84 10.93 -16.04
N PRO A 152 31.53 10.97 -17.21
CA PRO A 152 32.55 9.98 -17.58
C PRO A 152 33.68 9.84 -16.54
N ASP A 153 34.06 10.96 -15.91
CA ASP A 153 35.13 10.99 -14.91
C ASP A 153 34.67 10.59 -13.50
N ASN A 154 33.37 10.33 -13.30
CA ASN A 154 32.82 9.95 -12.01
C ASN A 154 31.60 9.02 -12.13
N ASN A 155 31.87 7.72 -12.03
CA ASN A 155 30.84 6.67 -12.12
C ASN A 155 29.91 6.58 -10.89
N ARG A 156 29.96 7.56 -9.96
CA ARG A 156 29.08 7.65 -8.78
C ARG A 156 28.19 8.90 -8.81
N LYS A 157 28.36 9.79 -9.80
CA LYS A 157 27.53 10.99 -9.96
C LYS A 157 26.58 10.87 -11.13
N LEU A 158 25.34 11.30 -10.89
CA LEU A 158 24.32 11.41 -11.92
C LEU A 158 23.45 12.64 -11.63
N THR A 159 22.84 13.17 -12.71
CA THR A 159 21.78 14.18 -12.61
C THR A 159 20.53 13.62 -13.27
N VAL A 160 19.44 13.53 -12.52
CA VAL A 160 18.12 13.20 -13.06
C VAL A 160 17.44 14.48 -13.51
N ILE A 161 17.01 14.52 -14.77
CA ILE A 161 16.32 15.65 -15.39
C ILE A 161 14.84 15.30 -15.48
N CYS A 162 13.97 16.13 -14.93
CA CYS A 162 12.54 15.85 -14.85
C CYS A 162 11.70 17.11 -14.95
N ASN A 163 10.39 16.96 -15.14
CA ASN A 163 9.45 18.06 -14.96
C ASN A 163 9.43 18.48 -13.48
N LYS A 164 9.31 19.80 -13.26
CA LYS A 164 9.10 20.35 -11.93
C LYS A 164 7.81 19.80 -11.32
N TYR A 165 7.94 19.15 -10.17
CA TYR A 165 6.84 18.47 -9.50
C TYR A 165 7.14 18.30 -8.00
N ILE A 166 6.16 18.49 -7.13
CA ILE A 166 6.37 18.42 -5.67
C ILE A 166 6.92 17.07 -5.19
N GLY A 167 6.53 15.98 -5.84
CA GLY A 167 6.98 14.61 -5.53
C GLY A 167 8.22 14.17 -6.31
N MET A 168 8.97 15.08 -6.95
CA MET A 168 10.10 14.67 -7.80
C MET A 168 11.25 14.04 -7.03
N GLU A 169 11.58 14.54 -5.83
CA GLU A 169 12.63 13.95 -4.99
C GLU A 169 12.24 12.55 -4.53
N ASP A 170 11.01 12.41 -4.09
CA ASP A 170 10.42 11.15 -3.66
C ASP A 170 10.36 10.15 -4.81
N GLY A 171 9.70 10.51 -5.91
CA GLY A 171 9.54 9.62 -7.05
C GLY A 171 10.86 9.13 -7.62
N VAL A 172 11.87 10.01 -7.74
CA VAL A 172 13.22 9.62 -8.19
C VAL A 172 13.95 8.78 -7.14
N GLY A 173 13.83 9.18 -5.88
CA GLY A 173 14.65 8.61 -4.80
C GLY A 173 14.15 7.29 -4.25
N THR A 174 12.82 7.12 -4.11
CA THR A 174 12.23 6.03 -3.32
C THR A 174 11.47 4.99 -4.15
N THR A 175 11.12 5.30 -5.41
CA THR A 175 10.22 4.43 -6.20
C THR A 175 10.96 3.30 -6.90
N ILE A 176 12.14 3.56 -7.48
CA ILE A 176 12.87 2.57 -8.28
C ILE A 176 13.93 1.89 -7.43
N ALA A 177 13.72 0.62 -7.13
CA ALA A 177 14.73 -0.22 -6.49
C ALA A 177 15.90 -0.50 -7.45
N ILE A 178 17.12 -0.36 -6.94
CA ILE A 178 18.33 -0.53 -7.75
C ILE A 178 18.71 -1.99 -7.83
N MET A 179 18.92 -2.47 -9.04
CA MET A 179 19.20 -3.86 -9.38
C MET A 179 20.57 -4.00 -10.05
N PRO A 180 21.29 -5.10 -9.82
CA PRO A 180 22.59 -5.34 -10.44
C PRO A 180 22.44 -5.68 -11.93
N GLU A 181 22.95 -4.79 -12.81
CA GLU A 181 22.89 -5.00 -14.25
C GLU A 181 23.53 -6.35 -14.66
N TYR A 182 24.65 -6.73 -14.02
CA TYR A 182 25.36 -7.98 -14.34
C TYR A 182 24.54 -9.26 -14.10
N VAL A 183 23.47 -9.19 -13.28
CA VAL A 183 22.55 -10.32 -13.03
C VAL A 183 21.41 -10.33 -14.03
N TYR A 184 20.79 -9.16 -14.26
CA TYR A 184 19.54 -9.06 -15.00
C TYR A 184 19.73 -8.74 -16.49
N ASP A 185 20.84 -8.11 -16.87
CA ASP A 185 21.20 -7.79 -18.25
C ASP A 185 22.71 -8.01 -18.52
N PRO A 186 23.21 -9.25 -18.39
CA PRO A 186 24.62 -9.55 -18.56
C PRO A 186 25.14 -9.29 -19.98
N GLN A 187 24.26 -9.09 -20.95
CA GLN A 187 24.59 -8.75 -22.33
C GLN A 187 24.50 -7.25 -22.61
N HIS A 188 24.14 -6.44 -21.60
CA HIS A 188 24.01 -4.99 -21.69
C HIS A 188 23.04 -4.52 -22.79
N VAL A 189 21.95 -5.25 -23.02
CA VAL A 189 20.97 -5.00 -24.08
C VAL A 189 20.36 -3.59 -23.95
N LEU A 190 20.05 -3.16 -22.69
CA LEU A 190 19.47 -1.85 -22.43
C LEU A 190 20.47 -0.69 -22.63
N ARG A 191 21.78 -0.96 -22.75
CA ARG A 191 22.77 0.08 -23.07
C ARG A 191 22.68 0.57 -24.51
N LYS A 192 21.98 -0.15 -25.39
CA LYS A 192 21.78 0.21 -26.80
C LYS A 192 21.18 1.61 -27.01
N TYR A 193 20.32 2.03 -26.09
CA TYR A 193 19.64 3.33 -26.16
C TYR A 193 19.92 4.17 -24.92
N PRO A 194 20.03 5.52 -25.07
CA PRO A 194 20.05 6.43 -23.91
C PRO A 194 18.73 6.38 -23.16
N PHE A 195 18.72 6.85 -21.89
CA PHE A 195 17.52 6.83 -21.05
C PHE A 195 16.35 7.61 -21.69
N ALA A 196 16.61 8.78 -22.25
CA ALA A 196 15.59 9.62 -22.89
C ALA A 196 14.80 8.87 -24.00
N THR A 197 15.42 7.86 -24.64
CA THR A 197 14.72 7.02 -25.62
C THR A 197 13.64 6.17 -24.96
N PHE A 198 13.91 5.60 -23.78
CA PHE A 198 12.92 4.82 -23.03
C PHE A 198 11.83 5.71 -22.42
N ALA A 199 12.17 6.94 -22.04
CA ALA A 199 11.23 7.91 -21.48
C ALA A 199 10.30 8.54 -22.54
N ALA A 200 10.62 8.42 -23.83
CA ALA A 200 9.80 8.97 -24.90
C ALA A 200 8.43 8.25 -25.01
N GLU A 201 7.37 9.01 -25.25
CA GLU A 201 5.99 8.51 -25.40
C GLU A 201 5.88 7.41 -26.48
N HIS A 202 6.59 7.60 -27.60
CA HIS A 202 6.66 6.64 -28.71
C HIS A 202 8.09 6.10 -28.86
N SER A 203 8.55 5.38 -27.83
CA SER A 203 9.90 4.85 -27.79
C SER A 203 10.19 3.90 -28.96
N PRO A 204 11.23 4.15 -29.79
CA PRO A 204 11.66 3.23 -30.83
C PRO A 204 12.15 1.89 -30.26
N ALA A 205 12.54 1.83 -29.00
CA ALA A 205 12.90 0.61 -28.31
C ALA A 205 11.76 -0.41 -28.28
N ALA A 206 10.50 0.02 -28.39
CA ALA A 206 9.32 -0.86 -28.43
C ALA A 206 9.31 -1.84 -29.62
N LYS A 207 9.99 -1.47 -30.73
CA LYS A 207 10.07 -2.28 -31.96
C LYS A 207 11.37 -3.08 -32.06
N ASP A 208 12.28 -2.91 -31.11
CA ASP A 208 13.58 -3.60 -31.11
C ASP A 208 13.45 -5.04 -30.60
N ALA A 209 13.83 -6.02 -31.43
CA ALA A 209 13.71 -7.43 -31.11
C ALA A 209 14.56 -7.86 -29.90
N ALA A 210 15.75 -7.27 -29.72
CA ALA A 210 16.61 -7.57 -28.56
C ALA A 210 15.99 -7.03 -27.26
N ILE A 211 15.42 -5.81 -27.27
CA ILE A 211 14.70 -5.22 -26.15
C ILE A 211 13.45 -6.07 -25.81
N LYS A 212 12.72 -6.52 -26.82
CA LYS A 212 11.56 -7.38 -26.60
C LYS A 212 11.96 -8.71 -25.95
N THR A 213 13.01 -9.37 -26.45
CA THR A 213 13.52 -10.61 -25.85
C THR A 213 13.98 -10.39 -24.40
N PHE A 214 14.65 -9.28 -24.14
CA PHE A 214 15.03 -8.90 -22.77
C PHE A 214 13.79 -8.75 -21.89
N ALA A 215 12.77 -8.01 -22.34
CA ALA A 215 11.54 -7.78 -21.57
C ALA A 215 10.79 -9.09 -21.30
N ASP A 216 10.67 -9.99 -22.29
CA ASP A 216 10.03 -11.30 -22.12
C ASP A 216 10.75 -12.14 -21.03
N ASN A 217 12.09 -12.13 -21.02
CA ASN A 217 12.89 -12.80 -19.99
C ASN A 217 12.74 -12.14 -18.62
N PHE A 218 12.74 -10.81 -18.56
CA PHE A 218 12.62 -10.04 -17.34
C PHE A 218 11.24 -10.19 -16.67
N ASN A 219 10.19 -10.39 -17.47
CA ASN A 219 8.83 -10.68 -17.00
C ASN A 219 8.62 -12.13 -16.56
N SER A 220 9.62 -13.03 -16.76
CA SER A 220 9.46 -14.46 -16.50
C SER A 220 9.35 -14.75 -15.00
N GLU A 221 8.60 -15.83 -14.66
CA GLU A 221 8.44 -16.30 -13.29
C GLU A 221 9.78 -16.63 -12.60
N LYS A 222 10.77 -17.06 -13.37
CA LYS A 222 12.11 -17.36 -12.85
C LYS A 222 12.75 -16.14 -12.18
N VAL A 223 12.63 -14.96 -12.77
CA VAL A 223 13.23 -13.71 -12.25
C VAL A 223 12.59 -13.25 -10.93
N VAL A 224 11.37 -13.70 -10.65
CA VAL A 224 10.65 -13.25 -9.44
C VAL A 224 10.78 -14.16 -8.24
N ARG A 225 11.28 -15.42 -8.41
CA ARG A 225 11.31 -16.44 -7.34
C ARG A 225 12.63 -17.17 -7.17
N ASP A 226 13.50 -17.16 -8.18
CA ASP A 226 14.77 -17.89 -8.14
C ASP A 226 15.79 -17.14 -7.26
N SER A 227 16.24 -17.75 -6.17
CA SER A 227 17.21 -17.17 -5.24
C SER A 227 18.56 -16.84 -5.87
N SER A 228 18.88 -17.43 -7.03
CA SER A 228 20.07 -17.08 -7.81
C SER A 228 19.93 -15.76 -8.56
N LEU A 229 18.70 -15.34 -8.84
CA LEU A 229 18.35 -14.12 -9.59
C LEU A 229 17.78 -13.02 -8.70
N VAL A 230 17.07 -13.34 -7.60
CA VAL A 230 16.58 -12.35 -6.63
C VAL A 230 17.76 -11.81 -5.83
N LYS A 231 18.49 -10.86 -6.41
CA LYS A 231 19.69 -10.23 -5.82
C LYS A 231 19.60 -8.73 -5.81
N GLY A 232 19.85 -8.14 -4.65
CA GLY A 232 19.86 -6.72 -4.43
C GLY A 232 20.99 -6.29 -3.48
N SER A 233 21.07 -4.99 -3.20
CA SER A 233 22.09 -4.38 -2.33
C SER A 233 21.72 -4.41 -0.85
N GLY A 234 20.48 -4.78 -0.49
CA GLY A 234 19.98 -4.81 0.88
C GLY A 234 20.68 -5.83 1.77
N ALA A 235 20.38 -5.78 3.06
CA ALA A 235 21.02 -6.61 4.08
C ALA A 235 20.70 -8.11 3.97
N TYR A 236 19.62 -8.45 3.29
CA TYR A 236 19.12 -9.81 3.20
C TYR A 236 19.16 -10.34 1.77
N ARG A 237 19.20 -11.69 1.65
CA ARG A 237 19.06 -12.44 0.41
C ARG A 237 17.95 -13.46 0.55
N LEU A 238 17.31 -13.82 -0.55
CA LEU A 238 16.32 -14.91 -0.56
C LEU A 238 17.02 -16.23 -0.26
N LEU A 239 16.56 -16.94 0.77
CA LEU A 239 17.03 -18.27 1.16
C LEU A 239 16.09 -19.36 0.63
N SER A 240 14.79 -19.24 0.88
CA SER A 240 13.76 -20.17 0.39
C SER A 240 12.43 -19.46 0.15
N PHE A 241 11.66 -20.00 -0.79
CA PHE A 241 10.30 -19.59 -1.09
C PHE A 241 9.44 -20.84 -1.25
N GLU A 242 8.75 -21.23 -0.18
CA GLU A 242 7.88 -22.41 -0.10
C GLU A 242 6.43 -21.96 -0.23
N THR A 243 5.86 -22.05 -1.45
CA THR A 243 4.49 -21.59 -1.75
C THR A 243 3.46 -22.22 -0.81
N GLY A 244 2.56 -21.41 -0.25
CA GLY A 244 1.52 -21.83 0.71
C GLY A 244 2.04 -22.07 2.12
N GLN A 245 3.32 -21.85 2.39
CA GLN A 245 3.92 -22.10 3.68
C GLN A 245 4.68 -20.89 4.21
N ARG A 246 5.86 -20.59 3.63
CA ARG A 246 6.72 -19.51 4.10
C ARG A 246 7.71 -19.02 3.05
N LEU A 247 8.17 -17.80 3.27
CA LEU A 247 9.32 -17.24 2.59
C LEU A 247 10.36 -16.84 3.64
N ILE A 248 11.62 -17.19 3.40
CA ILE A 248 12.74 -16.91 4.30
C ILE A 248 13.78 -16.07 3.57
N ILE A 249 14.12 -14.93 4.16
CA ILE A 249 15.30 -14.16 3.77
C ILE A 249 16.34 -14.21 4.88
N GLU A 250 17.60 -14.35 4.48
CA GLU A 250 18.73 -14.52 5.39
C GLU A 250 19.70 -13.35 5.28
N ARG A 251 20.18 -12.88 6.43
CA ARG A 251 21.15 -11.78 6.51
C ARG A 251 22.47 -12.17 5.85
N LYS A 252 23.01 -11.28 5.05
CA LYS A 252 24.33 -11.41 4.41
C LYS A 252 25.44 -11.27 5.44
N ALA A 253 26.47 -12.13 5.36
CA ALA A 253 27.56 -12.13 6.34
C ALA A 253 28.45 -10.87 6.28
N ASN A 254 28.71 -10.37 5.07
CA ASN A 254 29.62 -9.23 4.83
C ASN A 254 28.88 -8.13 4.05
N TRP A 255 27.77 -7.67 4.60
CA TRP A 255 26.99 -6.63 3.97
C TRP A 255 27.69 -5.27 4.08
N TRP A 256 27.73 -4.53 2.98
CA TRP A 256 28.42 -3.24 2.90
C TRP A 256 27.88 -2.21 3.92
N GLY A 257 26.56 -2.24 4.21
CA GLY A 257 25.90 -1.33 5.15
C GLY A 257 26.35 -1.47 6.60
N ASP A 258 27.01 -2.60 6.97
CA ASP A 258 27.56 -2.76 8.32
C ASP A 258 28.62 -1.71 8.68
N LYS A 259 29.28 -1.12 7.67
CA LYS A 259 30.29 -0.07 7.87
C LYS A 259 29.70 1.26 8.33
N ILE A 260 28.41 1.49 8.03
CA ILE A 260 27.68 2.75 8.26
C ILE A 260 26.41 2.56 9.09
N LYS A 261 26.36 1.50 9.88
CA LYS A 261 25.19 1.05 10.66
C LYS A 261 24.52 2.13 11.52
N LYS A 262 25.24 3.17 11.91
CA LYS A 262 24.74 4.23 12.79
C LYS A 262 24.11 5.40 12.04
N GLU A 263 24.13 5.43 10.72
CA GLU A 263 23.66 6.58 9.96
C GLU A 263 22.13 6.69 9.93
N ASN A 264 21.44 5.58 9.67
CA ASN A 264 20.00 5.52 9.73
C ASN A 264 19.50 4.07 9.87
N GLU A 265 18.21 3.88 10.03
CA GLU A 265 17.58 2.58 10.29
C GLU A 265 17.74 1.55 9.17
N TYR A 266 17.93 1.98 7.91
CA TYR A 266 18.13 1.07 6.77
C TYR A 266 19.47 0.34 6.81
N PHE A 267 20.39 0.78 7.66
CA PHE A 267 21.67 0.12 7.92
C PHE A 267 21.66 -0.70 9.20
N GLU A 268 20.54 -0.72 9.93
CA GLU A 268 20.31 -1.59 11.08
C GLU A 268 19.73 -2.92 10.62
N ALA A 269 20.51 -4.00 10.67
CA ALA A 269 20.07 -5.35 10.31
C ALA A 269 20.55 -6.35 11.36
N TYR A 270 19.70 -6.62 12.36
CA TYR A 270 20.06 -7.46 13.50
C TYR A 270 19.64 -8.93 13.34
N PRO A 271 18.42 -9.27 12.89
CA PRO A 271 18.00 -10.65 12.77
C PRO A 271 18.82 -11.43 11.73
N LYS A 272 19.18 -12.66 12.04
CA LYS A 272 19.80 -13.55 11.03
C LYS A 272 18.83 -13.96 9.94
N ARG A 273 17.54 -14.05 10.27
CA ARG A 273 16.48 -14.38 9.34
C ARG A 273 15.23 -13.57 9.59
N LEU A 274 14.58 -13.19 8.51
CA LEU A 274 13.20 -12.76 8.52
C LEU A 274 12.39 -13.89 7.84
N VAL A 275 11.43 -14.43 8.58
CA VAL A 275 10.59 -15.54 8.16
C VAL A 275 9.17 -15.00 8.00
N PHE A 276 8.66 -15.04 6.77
CA PHE A 276 7.30 -14.63 6.46
C PHE A 276 6.44 -15.89 6.37
N GLU A 277 5.69 -16.18 7.43
CA GLU A 277 4.87 -17.38 7.58
C GLU A 277 3.47 -17.13 7.02
N THR A 278 3.03 -17.93 6.04
CA THR A 278 1.72 -17.77 5.39
C THR A 278 0.66 -18.50 6.21
N ILE A 279 -0.27 -17.75 6.82
CA ILE A 279 -1.43 -18.27 7.55
C ILE A 279 -2.66 -17.50 7.09
N ASN A 280 -3.48 -18.11 6.24
CA ASN A 280 -4.62 -17.44 5.60
C ASN A 280 -5.78 -17.16 6.56
N ASP A 281 -5.95 -18.00 7.60
CA ASP A 281 -6.98 -17.81 8.63
C ASP A 281 -6.45 -16.98 9.80
N PHE A 282 -7.11 -15.87 10.07
CA PHE A 282 -6.64 -14.90 11.07
C PHE A 282 -6.72 -15.47 12.51
N ASN A 283 -7.72 -16.29 12.84
CA ASN A 283 -7.85 -16.88 14.17
C ASN A 283 -6.74 -17.91 14.42
N THR A 284 -6.37 -18.65 13.37
CA THR A 284 -5.21 -19.56 13.40
C THR A 284 -3.91 -18.77 13.61
N ALA A 285 -3.76 -17.62 12.95
CA ALA A 285 -2.60 -16.76 13.13
C ALA A 285 -2.52 -16.18 14.54
N LEU A 286 -3.64 -15.76 15.14
CA LEU A 286 -3.69 -15.30 16.53
C LEU A 286 -3.35 -16.41 17.52
N THR A 287 -3.81 -17.63 17.27
CA THR A 287 -3.43 -18.79 18.08
C THR A 287 -1.92 -19.05 17.98
N ALA A 288 -1.37 -18.99 16.78
CA ALA A 288 0.07 -19.14 16.56
C ALA A 288 0.87 -18.02 17.23
N LEU A 289 0.35 -16.78 17.26
CA LEU A 289 0.97 -15.67 17.98
C LEU A 289 1.01 -15.95 19.48
N VAL A 290 -0.12 -16.26 20.10
CA VAL A 290 -0.22 -16.56 21.54
C VAL A 290 0.63 -17.79 21.92
N ASP A 291 0.83 -18.73 21.00
CA ASP A 291 1.73 -19.89 21.14
C ASP A 291 3.20 -19.57 20.84
N GLU A 292 3.54 -18.29 20.65
CA GLU A 292 4.91 -17.81 20.39
C GLU A 292 5.56 -18.42 19.13
N LYS A 293 4.71 -18.87 18.17
CA LYS A 293 5.15 -19.33 16.84
C LYS A 293 5.33 -18.18 15.85
N LEU A 294 4.71 -17.03 16.14
CA LEU A 294 4.85 -15.77 15.44
C LEU A 294 5.40 -14.70 16.38
N ASP A 295 6.23 -13.83 15.87
CA ASP A 295 6.79 -12.70 16.60
C ASP A 295 6.06 -11.39 16.30
N PHE A 296 5.45 -11.30 15.11
CA PHE A 296 4.81 -10.08 14.64
C PHE A 296 3.54 -10.40 13.83
N ILE A 297 2.46 -9.74 14.19
CA ILE A 297 1.22 -9.65 13.42
C ILE A 297 0.87 -8.18 13.23
N TYR A 298 0.40 -7.81 12.03
CA TYR A 298 -0.02 -6.45 11.71
C TYR A 298 -1.50 -6.37 11.36
N VAL A 299 -2.08 -5.18 11.54
CA VAL A 299 -3.47 -4.85 11.18
C VAL A 299 -4.48 -5.89 11.70
N THR A 300 -4.25 -6.37 12.93
CA THR A 300 -5.17 -7.31 13.61
C THR A 300 -6.60 -6.77 13.57
N PRO A 301 -7.64 -7.58 13.26
CA PRO A 301 -9.03 -7.15 13.34
C PRO A 301 -9.34 -6.56 14.71
N VAL A 302 -10.12 -5.49 14.76
CA VAL A 302 -10.21 -4.63 15.96
C VAL A 302 -10.73 -5.39 17.18
N LYS A 303 -11.75 -6.23 17.01
CA LYS A 303 -12.35 -7.00 18.09
C LYS A 303 -11.33 -7.96 18.69
N GLU A 304 -10.70 -8.74 17.83
CA GLU A 304 -9.69 -9.73 18.21
C GLU A 304 -8.47 -9.07 18.86
N TYR A 305 -8.05 -7.92 18.33
CA TYR A 305 -6.97 -7.12 18.91
C TYR A 305 -7.26 -6.71 20.37
N ILE A 306 -8.50 -6.32 20.66
CA ILE A 306 -8.92 -5.97 22.02
C ILE A 306 -9.00 -7.24 22.90
N GLU A 307 -9.56 -8.32 22.37
CA GLU A 307 -9.74 -9.58 23.10
C GLU A 307 -8.41 -10.24 23.51
N LEU A 308 -7.30 -9.97 22.80
CA LEU A 308 -5.96 -10.42 23.20
C LEU A 308 -5.58 -9.98 24.63
N ASP A 309 -6.11 -8.84 25.11
CA ASP A 309 -5.89 -8.38 26.48
C ASP A 309 -6.52 -9.30 27.55
N ASN A 310 -7.36 -10.24 27.16
CA ASN A 310 -7.91 -11.25 28.09
C ASN A 310 -7.00 -12.47 28.24
N SER A 311 -5.96 -12.61 27.42
CA SER A 311 -4.98 -13.69 27.48
C SER A 311 -3.79 -13.32 28.37
N PRO A 312 -3.59 -13.97 29.53
CA PRO A 312 -2.39 -13.74 30.35
C PRO A 312 -1.10 -14.01 29.57
N LYS A 313 -1.07 -15.10 28.80
CA LYS A 313 0.10 -15.47 27.97
C LYS A 313 0.45 -14.40 26.95
N PHE A 314 -0.55 -13.74 26.34
CA PHE A 314 -0.31 -12.62 25.44
C PHE A 314 0.28 -11.42 26.20
N LYS A 315 -0.29 -11.05 27.35
CA LYS A 315 0.19 -9.92 28.15
C LYS A 315 1.63 -10.08 28.63
N ASP A 316 2.01 -11.31 28.96
CA ASP A 316 3.36 -11.60 29.44
C ASP A 316 4.41 -11.54 28.33
N ASN A 317 4.04 -11.89 27.09
CA ASN A 317 4.98 -12.11 26.00
C ASN A 317 4.88 -11.11 24.85
N PHE A 318 3.84 -10.27 24.77
CA PHE A 318 3.63 -9.37 23.63
C PHE A 318 3.32 -7.94 24.06
N VAL A 319 3.65 -7.02 23.17
CA VAL A 319 3.27 -5.61 23.27
C VAL A 319 2.46 -5.21 22.05
N LYS A 320 1.53 -4.29 22.25
CA LYS A 320 0.72 -3.68 21.21
C LYS A 320 1.35 -2.39 20.71
N SER A 321 1.23 -2.11 19.41
CA SER A 321 1.69 -0.88 18.78
C SER A 321 0.64 -0.37 17.79
N GLU A 322 0.26 0.90 17.91
CA GLU A 322 -0.87 1.50 17.20
C GLU A 322 -0.51 2.82 16.49
N PRO A 323 0.57 2.89 15.66
CA PRO A 323 0.82 4.10 14.91
C PRO A 323 -0.32 4.35 13.90
N GLN A 324 -0.56 5.62 13.57
CA GLN A 324 -1.53 5.95 12.53
C GLN A 324 -1.10 5.40 11.18
N MET A 325 -2.05 4.92 10.39
CA MET A 325 -1.79 4.51 9.01
C MET A 325 -1.78 5.73 8.08
N LEU A 326 -0.92 5.71 7.07
CA LEU A 326 -0.97 6.66 5.96
C LEU A 326 -2.13 6.31 5.01
N SER A 327 -3.35 6.40 5.51
CA SER A 327 -4.53 6.11 4.70
C SER A 327 -5.78 6.77 5.31
N TYR A 328 -6.74 7.11 4.46
CA TYR A 328 -8.07 7.52 4.94
C TYR A 328 -9.16 6.65 4.34
N GLN A 329 -10.30 6.62 5.02
CA GLN A 329 -11.51 5.93 4.60
C GLN A 329 -12.62 6.96 4.37
N ALA A 330 -13.39 6.77 3.32
CA ALA A 330 -14.44 7.68 2.92
C ALA A 330 -15.56 6.98 2.14
N ILE A 331 -16.69 7.66 2.00
CA ILE A 331 -17.76 7.26 1.09
C ILE A 331 -17.73 8.26 -0.07
N GLY A 332 -17.43 7.79 -1.26
CA GLY A 332 -17.51 8.58 -2.48
C GLY A 332 -18.96 8.87 -2.84
N VAL A 333 -19.19 10.06 -3.32
CA VAL A 333 -20.50 10.54 -3.76
C VAL A 333 -20.41 10.92 -5.24
N ASN A 334 -21.21 10.34 -6.11
CA ASN A 334 -21.20 10.71 -7.53
C ASN A 334 -21.83 12.09 -7.74
N ASN A 335 -21.00 13.09 -7.99
CA ASN A 335 -21.42 14.50 -8.08
C ASN A 335 -22.24 14.82 -9.33
N LYS A 336 -22.28 13.91 -10.32
CA LYS A 336 -23.10 14.07 -11.55
C LYS A 336 -24.36 13.20 -11.53
N ASP A 337 -24.57 12.40 -10.48
CA ASP A 337 -25.84 11.66 -10.32
C ASP A 337 -26.99 12.66 -10.11
N LYS A 338 -28.13 12.42 -10.76
CA LYS A 338 -29.27 13.33 -10.74
C LYS A 338 -29.88 13.60 -9.36
N ILE A 339 -29.71 12.66 -8.41
CA ILE A 339 -30.16 12.80 -7.02
C ILE A 339 -29.10 13.54 -6.20
N LEU A 340 -27.81 13.27 -6.47
CA LEU A 340 -26.68 13.68 -5.66
C LEU A 340 -25.93 14.92 -6.18
N SER A 341 -26.34 15.49 -7.32
CA SER A 341 -25.66 16.64 -7.95
C SER A 341 -25.77 17.94 -7.14
N ASP A 342 -26.83 18.11 -6.36
CA ASP A 342 -27.01 19.28 -5.50
C ASP A 342 -26.10 19.16 -4.27
N VAL A 343 -25.26 20.19 -4.03
CA VAL A 343 -24.34 20.23 -2.90
C VAL A 343 -25.06 20.16 -1.54
N LYS A 344 -26.25 20.75 -1.42
CA LYS A 344 -27.05 20.69 -0.19
C LYS A 344 -27.47 19.26 0.13
N VAL A 345 -27.77 18.46 -0.90
CA VAL A 345 -28.05 17.04 -0.73
C VAL A 345 -26.81 16.32 -0.18
N ARG A 346 -25.64 16.55 -0.78
CA ARG A 346 -24.39 15.92 -0.31
C ARG A 346 -24.02 16.33 1.11
N GLN A 347 -24.19 17.61 1.46
CA GLN A 347 -24.01 18.11 2.83
C GLN A 347 -24.99 17.46 3.81
N ALA A 348 -26.27 17.29 3.41
CA ALA A 348 -27.26 16.59 4.23
C ALA A 348 -26.83 15.14 4.52
N LEU A 349 -26.27 14.45 3.53
CA LEU A 349 -25.74 13.10 3.73
C LEU A 349 -24.56 13.08 4.72
N CYS A 350 -23.71 14.12 4.76
CA CYS A 350 -22.69 14.28 5.81
C CYS A 350 -23.30 14.35 7.21
N TYR A 351 -24.33 15.19 7.40
CA TYR A 351 -25.05 15.30 8.69
C TYR A 351 -25.77 14.01 9.09
N LEU A 352 -26.17 13.17 8.12
CA LEU A 352 -26.79 11.88 8.39
C LEU A 352 -25.77 10.75 8.64
N THR A 353 -24.50 10.96 8.35
CA THR A 353 -23.44 9.96 8.56
C THR A 353 -22.82 10.13 9.93
N ASN A 354 -23.19 9.26 10.88
CA ASN A 354 -22.67 9.32 12.25
C ASN A 354 -21.24 8.72 12.33
N VAL A 355 -20.26 9.52 11.92
CA VAL A 355 -18.84 9.10 11.90
C VAL A 355 -18.34 8.76 13.30
N ASP A 356 -18.75 9.51 14.33
CA ASP A 356 -18.31 9.25 15.70
C ASP A 356 -18.86 7.91 16.21
N GLN A 357 -20.10 7.54 15.85
CA GLN A 357 -20.64 6.23 16.15
C GLN A 357 -19.86 5.11 15.43
N ILE A 358 -19.47 5.32 14.17
CA ILE A 358 -18.64 4.36 13.42
C ILE A 358 -17.31 4.16 14.16
N ILE A 359 -16.62 5.24 14.53
CA ILE A 359 -15.35 5.16 15.25
C ILE A 359 -15.51 4.45 16.60
N GLN A 360 -16.50 4.85 17.39
CA GLN A 360 -16.66 4.33 18.77
C GLN A 360 -17.23 2.91 18.83
N LYS A 361 -18.20 2.57 17.97
CA LYS A 361 -18.93 1.30 18.07
C LYS A 361 -18.43 0.21 17.12
N VAL A 362 -17.92 0.60 15.95
CA VAL A 362 -17.42 -0.36 14.95
C VAL A 362 -15.90 -0.53 15.07
N LEU A 363 -15.19 0.57 15.34
CA LEU A 363 -13.74 0.58 15.46
C LEU A 363 -13.24 0.69 16.90
N TYR A 364 -14.15 0.63 17.90
CA TYR A 364 -13.81 0.66 19.32
C TYR A 364 -12.87 1.80 19.72
N GLY A 365 -13.00 2.97 19.07
CA GLY A 365 -12.12 4.11 19.27
C GLY A 365 -10.74 4.00 18.61
N LYS A 366 -10.46 2.97 17.81
CA LYS A 366 -9.15 2.71 17.17
C LYS A 366 -9.00 3.38 15.80
N ALA A 367 -9.56 4.58 15.66
CA ALA A 367 -9.42 5.42 14.46
C ALA A 367 -9.56 6.90 14.83
N ILE A 368 -9.08 7.78 13.97
CA ILE A 368 -9.13 9.22 14.13
C ILE A 368 -10.00 9.80 13.02
N ARG A 369 -10.97 10.64 13.38
CA ARG A 369 -11.82 11.32 12.40
C ARG A 369 -10.97 12.21 11.49
N THR A 370 -11.28 12.24 10.19
CA THR A 370 -10.66 13.16 9.22
C THR A 370 -11.71 13.99 8.49
N ILE A 371 -11.30 15.16 8.01
CA ILE A 371 -12.16 16.12 7.28
C ILE A 371 -11.85 16.13 5.77
N GLY A 372 -10.78 15.47 5.35
CA GLY A 372 -10.31 15.55 3.97
C GLY A 372 -9.31 14.47 3.62
N SER A 373 -8.72 14.60 2.44
CA SER A 373 -7.68 13.74 1.90
C SER A 373 -6.30 13.96 2.53
N ILE A 374 -6.05 15.14 3.10
CA ILE A 374 -4.85 15.44 3.87
C ILE A 374 -5.02 14.82 5.26
N LEU A 375 -4.01 14.08 5.73
CA LEU A 375 -4.12 13.32 6.97
C LEU A 375 -3.85 14.20 8.21
N PRO A 376 -4.57 14.00 9.33
CA PRO A 376 -4.38 14.80 10.56
C PRO A 376 -2.96 14.79 11.13
N MET A 377 -2.14 13.78 10.79
CA MET A 377 -0.73 13.70 11.21
C MET A 377 0.17 14.70 10.48
N LYS A 378 -0.23 15.21 9.30
CA LYS A 378 0.45 16.26 8.53
C LYS A 378 0.03 17.62 9.05
N LYS A 379 0.47 17.99 10.25
CA LYS A 379 -0.03 19.09 11.08
C LYS A 379 -0.01 20.45 10.39
N GLU A 380 1.01 20.75 9.59
CA GLU A 380 1.18 22.04 8.92
C GLU A 380 0.24 22.17 7.71
N GLU A 381 0.02 21.06 7.02
CA GLU A 381 -0.84 20.97 5.83
C GLU A 381 -2.32 20.82 6.21
N TYR A 382 -2.63 20.22 7.39
CA TYR A 382 -3.99 19.92 7.83
C TYR A 382 -4.73 21.19 8.28
N ASN A 383 -5.97 21.38 7.78
CA ASN A 383 -6.78 22.54 8.15
C ASN A 383 -7.60 22.31 9.43
N ASN A 384 -7.01 22.65 10.57
CA ASN A 384 -7.65 22.52 11.88
C ASN A 384 -8.83 23.50 12.11
N ASN A 385 -9.07 24.47 11.22
CA ASN A 385 -10.17 25.43 11.33
C ASN A 385 -11.50 24.90 10.79
N ILE A 386 -11.49 23.78 10.07
CA ILE A 386 -12.69 23.15 9.55
C ILE A 386 -13.33 22.30 10.64
N THR A 387 -14.59 22.60 10.97
CA THR A 387 -15.39 21.77 11.87
C THR A 387 -16.01 20.61 11.10
N PRO A 388 -15.75 19.34 11.47
CA PRO A 388 -16.40 18.20 10.85
C PRO A 388 -17.91 18.26 10.99
N TYR A 389 -18.66 17.83 9.97
CA TYR A 389 -20.13 17.74 10.03
C TYR A 389 -20.58 16.87 11.22
N PRO A 390 -21.28 17.43 12.25
CA PRO A 390 -21.81 16.62 13.33
C PRO A 390 -22.99 15.77 12.84
N PHE A 391 -23.31 14.70 13.54
CA PHE A 391 -24.54 13.96 13.26
C PHE A 391 -25.75 14.77 13.70
N ASP A 392 -26.58 15.23 12.75
CA ASP A 392 -27.75 16.07 12.99
C ASP A 392 -28.82 15.80 11.93
N VAL A 393 -29.81 15.01 12.30
CA VAL A 393 -30.92 14.61 11.41
C VAL A 393 -31.81 15.80 11.02
N GLU A 394 -32.05 16.71 11.95
CA GLU A 394 -32.93 17.86 11.68
C GLU A 394 -32.26 18.87 10.74
N LYS A 395 -30.96 19.11 10.91
CA LYS A 395 -30.18 19.92 9.96
C LYS A 395 -30.17 19.31 8.57
N ALA A 396 -30.01 17.98 8.49
CA ALA A 396 -30.06 17.27 7.21
C ALA A 396 -31.42 17.42 6.53
N LYS A 397 -32.54 17.22 7.26
CA LYS A 397 -33.90 17.42 6.72
C LYS A 397 -34.11 18.84 6.21
N ALA A 398 -33.60 19.85 6.92
CA ALA A 398 -33.69 21.24 6.48
C ALA A 398 -32.96 21.45 5.14
N LEU A 399 -31.74 20.94 4.99
CA LEU A 399 -30.97 21.02 3.74
C LEU A 399 -31.66 20.27 2.58
N LEU A 400 -32.24 19.09 2.84
CA LEU A 400 -32.99 18.34 1.86
C LEU A 400 -34.25 19.10 1.41
N ALA A 401 -34.97 19.72 2.34
CA ALA A 401 -36.11 20.55 2.01
C ALA A 401 -35.70 21.79 1.18
N GLU A 402 -34.60 22.46 1.53
CA GLU A 402 -34.04 23.58 0.73
C GLU A 402 -33.63 23.11 -0.67
N ALA A 403 -33.18 21.86 -0.83
CA ALA A 403 -32.88 21.24 -2.13
C ALA A 403 -34.14 20.76 -2.88
N GLY A 404 -35.35 20.98 -2.32
CA GLY A 404 -36.62 20.66 -2.95
C GLY A 404 -37.13 19.24 -2.73
N TRP A 405 -36.50 18.46 -1.84
CA TRP A 405 -36.93 17.12 -1.48
C TRP A 405 -38.01 17.15 -0.39
N LYS A 406 -39.12 16.45 -0.58
CA LYS A 406 -40.24 16.39 0.37
C LYS A 406 -40.95 15.05 0.21
N ASP A 407 -41.59 14.56 1.26
CA ASP A 407 -42.53 13.44 1.18
C ASP A 407 -43.88 13.99 0.69
N SER A 408 -44.15 13.91 -0.62
CA SER A 408 -45.32 14.53 -1.23
C SER A 408 -46.55 13.63 -1.22
N ASP A 409 -46.39 12.31 -1.02
CA ASP A 409 -47.48 11.32 -1.00
C ASP A 409 -47.70 10.68 0.38
N GLY A 410 -46.90 11.02 1.38
CA GLY A 410 -47.05 10.60 2.77
C GLY A 410 -46.60 9.15 3.02
N ASP A 411 -45.75 8.58 2.15
CA ASP A 411 -45.26 7.19 2.30
C ASP A 411 -43.99 7.07 3.16
N GLY A 412 -43.50 8.21 3.66
CA GLY A 412 -42.30 8.29 4.51
C GLY A 412 -41.00 8.35 3.73
N VAL A 413 -41.04 8.44 2.39
CA VAL A 413 -39.87 8.56 1.52
C VAL A 413 -39.90 9.92 0.82
N LEU A 414 -38.77 10.62 0.85
CA LEU A 414 -38.65 11.88 0.12
C LEU A 414 -38.74 11.67 -1.38
N ASP A 415 -39.41 12.58 -2.06
CA ASP A 415 -39.49 12.63 -3.52
C ASP A 415 -39.29 14.05 -4.05
N LYS A 416 -38.90 14.13 -5.32
CA LYS A 416 -38.71 15.39 -6.05
C LYS A 416 -38.97 15.16 -7.53
N GLU A 417 -39.50 16.15 -8.22
CA GLU A 417 -39.60 16.14 -9.68
C GLU A 417 -38.21 16.41 -10.28
N ILE A 418 -37.68 15.45 -11.03
CA ILE A 418 -36.42 15.53 -11.75
C ILE A 418 -36.70 15.17 -13.22
N ASP A 419 -36.33 16.04 -14.15
CA ASP A 419 -36.56 15.85 -15.59
C ASP A 419 -38.05 15.55 -15.93
N GLY A 420 -39.00 16.16 -15.23
CA GLY A 420 -40.44 15.99 -15.40
C GLY A 420 -40.98 14.66 -14.84
N GLN A 421 -40.20 13.94 -14.05
CA GLN A 421 -40.60 12.69 -13.41
C GLN A 421 -40.50 12.77 -11.89
N LYS A 422 -41.56 12.30 -11.20
CA LYS A 422 -41.53 12.13 -9.75
C LYS A 422 -40.49 11.04 -9.41
N THR A 423 -39.39 11.45 -8.75
CA THR A 423 -38.26 10.60 -8.40
C THR A 423 -38.19 10.45 -6.88
N LYS A 424 -38.26 9.24 -6.36
CA LYS A 424 -38.05 8.94 -4.94
C LYS A 424 -36.56 9.07 -4.59
N PHE A 425 -36.28 9.48 -3.36
CA PHE A 425 -34.91 9.52 -2.85
C PHE A 425 -34.46 8.10 -2.48
N GLU A 426 -34.09 7.38 -3.50
CA GLU A 426 -33.58 6.02 -3.42
C GLU A 426 -32.21 5.95 -4.07
N ILE A 427 -31.19 5.54 -3.30
CA ILE A 427 -29.78 5.50 -3.72
C ILE A 427 -29.11 4.18 -3.37
N ALA A 428 -28.13 3.80 -4.17
CA ALA A 428 -27.32 2.60 -3.95
C ALA A 428 -26.05 2.94 -3.16
N TYR A 429 -25.70 2.08 -2.19
CA TYR A 429 -24.41 2.06 -1.52
C TYR A 429 -23.63 0.82 -1.95
N ASN A 430 -22.54 1.03 -2.68
CA ASN A 430 -21.71 -0.02 -3.23
C ASN A 430 -20.43 -0.22 -2.38
N TYR A 431 -20.02 -1.46 -2.21
CA TYR A 431 -18.75 -1.81 -1.56
C TYR A 431 -18.28 -3.19 -2.07
N ASN A 432 -16.99 -3.52 -1.86
CA ASN A 432 -16.47 -4.82 -2.22
C ASN A 432 -17.01 -5.91 -1.29
N ALA A 433 -17.57 -6.97 -1.84
CA ALA A 433 -18.08 -8.13 -1.11
C ALA A 433 -16.98 -8.76 -0.22
N GLY A 434 -17.40 -9.39 0.88
CA GLY A 434 -16.50 -10.04 1.81
C GLY A 434 -15.77 -9.08 2.78
N ASN A 435 -16.18 -7.81 2.85
CA ASN A 435 -15.63 -6.84 3.80
C ASN A 435 -16.66 -6.46 4.87
N PRO A 436 -16.63 -7.10 6.06
CA PRO A 436 -17.65 -6.91 7.10
C PRO A 436 -17.65 -5.48 7.70
N LEU A 437 -16.52 -4.78 7.67
CA LEU A 437 -16.45 -3.40 8.13
C LEU A 437 -17.24 -2.48 7.20
N ARG A 438 -17.05 -2.60 5.89
CA ARG A 438 -17.75 -1.80 4.88
C ARG A 438 -19.25 -2.09 4.84
N GLU A 439 -19.62 -3.34 5.04
CA GLU A 439 -21.02 -3.77 5.21
C GLU A 439 -21.65 -3.12 6.45
N THR A 440 -20.99 -3.19 7.60
CA THR A 440 -21.48 -2.61 8.86
C THR A 440 -21.68 -1.10 8.71
N VAL A 441 -20.75 -0.39 8.05
CA VAL A 441 -20.90 1.04 7.77
C VAL A 441 -22.13 1.28 6.87
N GLY A 442 -22.34 0.47 5.84
CA GLY A 442 -23.51 0.56 4.96
C GLY A 442 -24.83 0.38 5.73
N LEU A 443 -24.90 -0.60 6.63
CA LEU A 443 -26.09 -0.84 7.48
C LEU A 443 -26.37 0.35 8.43
N LEU A 444 -25.33 0.96 8.99
CA LEU A 444 -25.48 2.16 9.81
C LEU A 444 -26.02 3.35 8.99
N ILE A 445 -25.49 3.56 7.80
CA ILE A 445 -25.95 4.59 6.87
C ILE A 445 -27.40 4.36 6.49
N GLN A 446 -27.77 3.15 6.09
CA GLN A 446 -29.14 2.78 5.74
C GLN A 446 -30.12 3.15 6.87
N ARG A 447 -29.74 2.84 8.12
CA ARG A 447 -30.56 3.14 9.29
C ARG A 447 -30.68 4.65 9.56
N THR A 448 -29.58 5.38 9.47
CA THR A 448 -29.58 6.83 9.78
C THR A 448 -30.26 7.64 8.67
N TYR A 449 -30.03 7.30 7.39
CA TYR A 449 -30.62 7.99 6.26
C TYR A 449 -32.15 7.77 6.18
N LYS A 450 -32.62 6.59 6.60
CA LYS A 450 -34.06 6.33 6.73
C LYS A 450 -34.78 7.31 7.65
N GLN A 451 -34.10 7.86 8.70
CA GLN A 451 -34.68 8.85 9.60
C GLN A 451 -35.03 10.17 8.90
N ALA A 452 -34.38 10.44 7.76
CA ALA A 452 -34.66 11.60 6.92
C ALA A 452 -35.46 11.26 5.66
N GLY A 453 -36.06 10.06 5.58
CA GLY A 453 -36.87 9.64 4.43
C GLY A 453 -36.07 9.21 3.19
N ILE A 454 -34.84 8.76 3.37
CA ILE A 454 -33.98 8.28 2.26
C ILE A 454 -33.88 6.77 2.31
N ILE A 455 -34.12 6.12 1.16
CA ILE A 455 -33.88 4.67 0.97
C ILE A 455 -32.45 4.44 0.50
N VAL A 456 -31.72 3.59 1.21
CA VAL A 456 -30.37 3.15 0.81
C VAL A 456 -30.38 1.66 0.51
N ASN A 457 -30.04 1.30 -0.71
CA ASN A 457 -29.90 -0.09 -1.17
C ASN A 457 -28.44 -0.51 -1.08
N ILE A 458 -28.16 -1.45 -0.20
CA ILE A 458 -26.80 -1.99 0.01
C ILE A 458 -26.47 -3.00 -1.09
N LYS A 459 -25.40 -2.75 -1.84
CA LYS A 459 -24.98 -3.55 -2.98
C LYS A 459 -23.51 -4.02 -2.83
N PRO A 460 -23.26 -5.21 -2.28
CA PRO A 460 -21.95 -5.83 -2.33
C PRO A 460 -21.63 -6.26 -3.76
N LEU A 461 -20.40 -6.00 -4.23
CA LEU A 461 -19.89 -6.38 -5.55
C LEU A 461 -18.55 -7.10 -5.41
N ASP A 462 -18.29 -8.09 -6.25
CA ASP A 462 -16.94 -8.67 -6.34
C ASP A 462 -15.93 -7.61 -6.74
N TRP A 463 -14.68 -7.73 -6.26
CA TRP A 463 -13.68 -6.68 -6.38
C TRP A 463 -13.46 -6.17 -7.81
N SER A 464 -13.35 -7.05 -8.80
CA SER A 464 -13.16 -6.65 -10.19
C SER A 464 -14.38 -5.91 -10.75
N LEU A 465 -15.58 -6.41 -10.48
CA LEU A 465 -16.83 -5.76 -10.89
C LEU A 465 -16.99 -4.40 -10.18
N TYR A 466 -16.64 -4.34 -8.89
CA TYR A 466 -16.68 -3.09 -8.14
C TYR A 466 -15.80 -2.01 -8.76
N LEU A 467 -14.56 -2.35 -9.13
CA LEU A 467 -13.65 -1.41 -9.81
C LEU A 467 -14.17 -1.00 -11.20
N ASP A 468 -14.76 -1.91 -11.94
CA ASP A 468 -15.35 -1.60 -13.26
C ASP A 468 -16.54 -0.65 -13.15
N GLU A 469 -17.44 -0.86 -12.18
CA GLU A 469 -18.58 0.02 -11.93
C GLU A 469 -18.13 1.42 -11.44
N LEU A 470 -17.06 1.50 -10.63
CA LEU A 470 -16.45 2.78 -10.25
C LEU A 470 -15.90 3.53 -11.46
N LYS A 471 -15.14 2.86 -12.34
CA LYS A 471 -14.59 3.46 -13.56
C LYS A 471 -15.65 3.93 -14.55
N LYS A 472 -16.81 3.26 -14.57
CA LYS A 472 -17.97 3.64 -15.39
C LYS A 472 -18.85 4.69 -14.73
N HIS A 473 -18.54 5.12 -13.49
CA HIS A 473 -19.34 6.04 -12.67
C HIS A 473 -20.77 5.55 -12.40
N ASN A 474 -20.99 4.23 -12.35
CA ASN A 474 -22.30 3.63 -12.10
C ASN A 474 -22.65 3.52 -10.61
N CYS A 475 -21.73 3.89 -9.71
CA CYS A 475 -21.96 3.89 -8.28
C CYS A 475 -22.42 5.27 -7.81
N GLN A 476 -23.53 5.34 -7.06
CA GLN A 476 -24.05 6.58 -6.46
C GLN A 476 -23.30 6.92 -5.17
N LEU A 477 -23.35 6.02 -4.18
CA LEU A 477 -22.47 6.04 -3.01
C LEU A 477 -21.57 4.81 -3.06
N PHE A 478 -20.30 4.97 -2.69
CA PHE A 478 -19.36 3.86 -2.69
C PHE A 478 -18.29 4.00 -1.60
N TYR A 479 -17.98 2.90 -0.93
CA TYR A 479 -16.94 2.92 0.11
C TYR A 479 -15.54 2.86 -0.50
N GLN A 480 -14.68 3.82 -0.15
CA GLN A 480 -13.32 3.89 -0.67
C GLN A 480 -12.29 4.12 0.45
N GLY A 481 -11.12 3.51 0.30
CA GLY A 481 -9.94 3.81 1.12
C GLY A 481 -8.77 4.18 0.23
N TRP A 482 -8.02 5.19 0.61
CA TRP A 482 -6.84 5.65 -0.10
C TRP A 482 -5.61 5.55 0.77
N VAL A 483 -4.57 4.92 0.25
CA VAL A 483 -3.23 4.92 0.85
C VAL A 483 -2.49 6.16 0.36
N LYS A 484 -1.83 6.85 1.28
CA LYS A 484 -1.02 8.04 1.02
C LYS A 484 0.46 7.72 1.20
N GLN A 485 1.30 8.55 0.63
CA GLN A 485 2.73 8.51 0.85
C GLN A 485 3.14 9.53 1.92
N PRO A 486 4.32 9.38 2.55
CA PRO A 486 4.85 10.40 3.47
C PRO A 486 5.07 11.77 2.82
N THR A 487 5.37 11.81 1.54
CA THR A 487 5.58 13.03 0.72
C THR A 487 4.39 13.97 0.64
N PRO A 488 4.57 15.19 0.09
CA PRO A 488 3.47 16.09 -0.24
C PRO A 488 2.40 15.39 -1.08
N ASP A 489 1.14 15.63 -0.74
CA ASP A 489 0.02 14.95 -1.39
C ASP A 489 -0.23 15.49 -2.81
N ASP A 490 -0.28 14.60 -3.79
CA ASP A 490 -0.77 14.89 -5.14
C ASP A 490 -2.24 14.44 -5.28
N GLU A 491 -3.13 15.41 -5.39
CA GLU A 491 -4.57 15.16 -5.45
C GLU A 491 -5.08 14.91 -6.88
N LYS A 492 -4.21 14.98 -7.90
CA LYS A 492 -4.61 14.91 -9.31
C LYS A 492 -5.30 13.60 -9.68
N GLN A 493 -4.70 12.46 -9.31
CA GLN A 493 -5.25 11.15 -9.67
C GLN A 493 -6.69 10.94 -9.19
N VAL A 494 -7.04 11.50 -8.02
CA VAL A 494 -8.31 11.23 -7.35
C VAL A 494 -9.35 12.32 -7.62
N PHE A 495 -8.92 13.58 -7.80
CA PHE A 495 -9.88 14.69 -7.79
C PHE A 495 -9.87 15.56 -9.05
N HIS A 496 -8.80 15.56 -9.85
CA HIS A 496 -8.74 16.37 -11.06
C HIS A 496 -9.73 15.85 -12.12
N THR A 497 -10.39 16.75 -12.85
CA THR A 497 -11.40 16.35 -13.86
C THR A 497 -10.83 15.46 -14.97
N SER A 498 -9.56 15.66 -15.37
CA SER A 498 -8.89 14.79 -16.36
C SER A 498 -8.74 13.34 -15.88
N SER A 499 -8.85 13.09 -14.57
CA SER A 499 -8.76 11.77 -13.95
C SER A 499 -10.11 11.05 -13.84
N ALA A 500 -11.19 11.66 -14.31
CA ALA A 500 -12.51 11.00 -14.38
C ALA A 500 -12.50 9.86 -15.42
N ASN A 501 -11.77 10.03 -16.53
CA ASN A 501 -11.58 9.00 -17.54
C ASN A 501 -10.13 8.49 -17.51
N GLY A 502 -9.92 7.28 -17.07
CA GLY A 502 -8.59 6.65 -17.00
C GLY A 502 -7.81 6.88 -15.70
N GLY A 503 -8.32 7.70 -14.77
CA GLY A 503 -7.79 7.88 -13.41
C GLY A 503 -8.72 7.31 -12.34
N SER A 504 -8.74 7.95 -11.18
CA SER A 504 -9.51 7.49 -10.02
C SER A 504 -10.51 8.53 -9.48
N ASN A 505 -10.84 9.54 -10.27
CA ASN A 505 -11.91 10.50 -9.92
C ASN A 505 -13.30 9.86 -10.15
N TYR A 506 -13.60 8.83 -9.38
CA TYR A 506 -14.85 8.06 -9.49
C TYR A 506 -16.10 8.88 -9.10
N MET A 507 -15.92 9.99 -8.39
CA MET A 507 -16.98 10.89 -7.94
C MET A 507 -17.49 11.82 -9.04
N ASN A 508 -16.82 11.90 -10.20
CA ASN A 508 -17.08 12.93 -11.21
C ASN A 508 -16.99 14.36 -10.65
N PHE A 509 -16.11 14.55 -9.67
CA PHE A 509 -15.90 15.82 -9.00
C PHE A 509 -15.03 16.76 -9.82
N GLY A 510 -15.17 18.05 -9.57
CA GLY A 510 -14.24 19.09 -10.00
C GLY A 510 -14.75 19.95 -11.15
N ASN A 511 -14.03 21.02 -11.35
CA ASN A 511 -14.22 22.03 -12.39
C ASN A 511 -12.88 22.76 -12.64
N ALA A 512 -12.85 23.71 -13.58
CA ALA A 512 -11.63 24.43 -13.94
C ALA A 512 -10.94 25.13 -12.74
N LYS A 513 -11.70 25.58 -11.70
CA LYS A 513 -11.11 26.21 -10.51
C LYS A 513 -10.40 25.18 -9.63
N THR A 514 -11.03 24.03 -9.39
CA THR A 514 -10.43 22.95 -8.60
C THR A 514 -9.22 22.34 -9.31
N ASP A 515 -9.28 22.18 -10.64
CA ASP A 515 -8.16 21.69 -11.45
C ASP A 515 -6.96 22.65 -11.37
N ALA A 516 -7.19 23.96 -11.52
CA ALA A 516 -6.14 24.95 -11.40
C ALA A 516 -5.47 24.95 -10.02
N LEU A 517 -6.24 24.78 -8.95
CA LEU A 517 -5.68 24.69 -7.59
C LEU A 517 -4.83 23.40 -7.42
N ILE A 518 -5.30 22.25 -7.92
CA ILE A 518 -4.54 21.01 -7.90
C ILE A 518 -3.23 21.17 -8.66
N ASP A 519 -3.26 21.76 -9.88
CA ASP A 519 -2.06 21.96 -10.68
C ASP A 519 -1.09 22.96 -10.04
N GLN A 520 -1.61 23.99 -9.34
CA GLN A 520 -0.80 24.90 -8.55
C GLN A 520 -0.12 24.18 -7.37
N ILE A 521 -0.86 23.39 -6.59
CA ILE A 521 -0.30 22.58 -5.50
C ILE A 521 0.85 21.71 -6.02
N ARG A 522 0.65 21.03 -7.14
CA ARG A 522 1.62 20.10 -7.72
C ARG A 522 2.95 20.74 -8.13
N THR A 523 2.98 22.05 -8.36
CA THR A 523 4.16 22.78 -8.84
C THR A 523 4.69 23.82 -7.87
N GLU A 524 4.02 24.04 -6.72
CA GLU A 524 4.48 24.99 -5.69
C GLU A 524 5.61 24.40 -4.85
N MET A 525 6.81 24.96 -4.98
CA MET A 525 8.01 24.51 -4.26
C MET A 525 8.18 25.18 -2.89
N ASP A 526 7.58 26.33 -2.67
CA ASP A 526 7.55 26.97 -1.35
C ASP A 526 6.60 26.19 -0.43
N VAL A 527 7.16 25.55 0.60
CA VAL A 527 6.42 24.68 1.51
C VAL A 527 5.27 25.44 2.19
N LYS A 528 5.51 26.67 2.68
CA LYS A 528 4.49 27.45 3.40
C LYS A 528 3.32 27.84 2.50
N LYS A 529 3.63 28.25 1.27
CA LYS A 529 2.58 28.55 0.27
C LYS A 529 1.79 27.31 -0.08
N ARG A 530 2.45 26.17 -0.24
CA ARG A 530 1.80 24.90 -0.53
C ARG A 530 0.89 24.46 0.62
N ASP A 531 1.32 24.65 1.88
CA ASP A 531 0.50 24.35 3.06
C ASP A 531 -0.81 25.17 3.06
N GLU A 532 -0.75 26.47 2.67
CA GLU A 532 -1.95 27.29 2.53
C GLU A 532 -2.86 26.82 1.38
N LEU A 533 -2.28 26.39 0.25
CA LEU A 533 -3.06 25.80 -0.86
C LEU A 533 -3.73 24.48 -0.44
N TYR A 534 -3.08 23.65 0.38
CA TYR A 534 -3.70 22.45 0.96
C TYR A 534 -4.86 22.79 1.90
N LYS A 535 -4.77 23.87 2.67
CA LYS A 535 -5.86 24.32 3.54
C LYS A 535 -7.04 24.83 2.72
N GLU A 536 -6.78 25.57 1.63
CA GLU A 536 -7.83 25.99 0.68
C GLU A 536 -8.48 24.76 0.03
N TRP A 537 -7.68 23.78 -0.40
CA TRP A 537 -8.16 22.53 -0.97
C TRP A 537 -9.10 21.78 -0.02
N GLN A 538 -8.73 21.64 1.24
CA GLN A 538 -9.56 20.99 2.25
C GLN A 538 -10.87 21.73 2.49
N GLN A 539 -10.87 23.05 2.46
CA GLN A 539 -12.10 23.83 2.57
C GLN A 539 -13.05 23.56 1.39
N ILE A 540 -12.52 23.54 0.16
CA ILE A 540 -13.32 23.26 -1.04
C ILE A 540 -13.90 21.82 -0.97
N THR A 541 -13.09 20.84 -0.64
CA THR A 541 -13.59 19.44 -0.57
C THR A 541 -14.54 19.21 0.60
N HIS A 542 -14.41 19.95 1.68
CA HIS A 542 -15.38 19.95 2.76
C HIS A 542 -16.72 20.53 2.29
N ASP A 543 -16.72 21.70 1.64
CA ASP A 543 -17.94 22.41 1.27
C ASP A 543 -18.68 21.73 0.11
N GLU A 544 -17.94 21.21 -0.89
CA GLU A 544 -18.49 20.56 -2.10
C GLU A 544 -18.81 19.08 -1.92
N VAL A 545 -18.26 18.44 -0.89
CA VAL A 545 -18.52 17.03 -0.52
C VAL A 545 -18.38 16.05 -1.70
N PRO A 546 -17.19 15.90 -2.31
CA PRO A 546 -16.94 14.79 -3.24
C PRO A 546 -16.88 13.44 -2.50
N TYR A 547 -16.44 13.49 -1.26
CA TYR A 547 -16.40 12.38 -0.31
C TYR A 547 -17.03 12.78 1.01
N ILE A 548 -17.76 11.87 1.62
CA ILE A 548 -18.05 11.90 3.05
C ILE A 548 -16.84 11.27 3.72
N PHE A 549 -15.89 12.09 4.19
CA PHE A 549 -14.68 11.62 4.85
C PHE A 549 -15.02 11.02 6.21
N LEU A 550 -14.46 9.86 6.51
CA LEU A 550 -14.78 9.12 7.73
C LEU A 550 -13.63 9.20 8.74
N TYR A 551 -12.56 8.45 8.49
CA TYR A 551 -11.50 8.30 9.48
C TYR A 551 -10.18 7.82 8.87
N VAL A 552 -9.13 8.03 9.66
CA VAL A 552 -7.81 7.40 9.50
C VAL A 552 -7.73 6.24 10.51
N GLN A 553 -7.32 5.06 10.05
CA GLN A 553 -7.10 3.91 10.93
C GLN A 553 -5.71 3.95 11.57
N ASN A 554 -5.58 3.26 12.70
CA ASN A 554 -4.27 2.93 13.24
C ASN A 554 -3.85 1.53 12.79
N PHE A 555 -2.56 1.29 12.65
CA PHE A 555 -2.02 -0.06 12.70
C PHE A 555 -2.45 -0.72 14.02
N ARG A 556 -2.63 -1.99 14.00
CA ARG A 556 -2.91 -2.80 15.20
C ARG A 556 -1.92 -3.95 15.21
N ASN A 557 -0.69 -3.59 15.54
CA ASN A 557 0.44 -4.51 15.54
C ASN A 557 0.57 -5.18 16.90
N CYS A 558 0.87 -6.49 16.89
CA CYS A 558 1.30 -7.21 18.07
C CYS A 558 2.73 -7.69 17.85
N VAL A 559 3.61 -7.36 18.77
CA VAL A 559 5.05 -7.62 18.68
C VAL A 559 5.51 -8.39 19.91
N HIS A 560 6.27 -9.47 19.73
CA HIS A 560 6.84 -10.20 20.83
C HIS A 560 7.80 -9.31 21.65
N ASN A 561 7.62 -9.29 22.97
CA ASN A 561 8.35 -8.41 23.88
C ASN A 561 9.85 -8.75 24.03
N ARG A 562 10.30 -9.87 23.42
CA ARG A 562 11.74 -10.22 23.33
C ARG A 562 12.56 -9.27 22.48
N PHE A 563 11.88 -8.46 21.66
CA PHE A 563 12.57 -7.48 20.80
C PHE A 563 12.59 -6.09 21.42
N GLU A 564 13.65 -5.38 21.11
CA GLU A 564 13.82 -3.93 21.23
C GLU A 564 14.03 -3.32 19.84
N ASN A 565 14.05 -2.00 19.74
CA ASN A 565 14.32 -1.25 18.50
C ASN A 565 13.31 -1.54 17.36
N ILE A 566 12.02 -1.57 17.69
CA ILE A 566 10.94 -1.96 16.78
C ILE A 566 10.76 -0.98 15.60
N LYS A 567 11.09 0.32 15.78
CA LYS A 567 10.88 1.38 14.76
C LYS A 567 9.44 1.40 14.24
N ALA A 568 8.47 1.35 15.16
CA ALA A 568 7.07 1.42 14.79
C ALA A 568 6.68 2.85 14.36
N GLY A 569 5.97 2.96 13.24
CA GLY A 569 5.59 4.25 12.68
C GLY A 569 4.52 4.14 11.60
N PRO A 570 4.13 5.28 10.98
CA PRO A 570 3.06 5.34 9.99
C PRO A 570 3.43 4.76 8.62
N VAL A 571 4.73 4.66 8.32
CA VAL A 571 5.21 4.13 7.04
C VAL A 571 5.03 2.61 7.01
N TYR A 572 4.43 2.10 5.93
CA TYR A 572 4.28 0.66 5.75
C TYR A 572 5.64 -0.05 5.76
N PRO A 573 5.72 -1.21 6.43
CA PRO A 573 4.65 -2.06 7.00
C PRO A 573 4.23 -1.73 8.45
N GLY A 574 4.47 -0.55 8.94
CA GLY A 574 4.14 -0.13 10.31
C GLY A 574 5.22 -0.44 11.36
N ALA A 575 6.32 -1.09 10.94
CA ALA A 575 7.53 -1.34 11.71
C ALA A 575 8.65 -1.82 10.77
N TRP A 576 9.93 -1.51 11.10
CA TRP A 576 11.07 -1.95 10.29
C TRP A 576 11.70 -3.22 10.85
N PHE A 577 11.38 -4.39 10.28
CA PHE A 577 11.74 -5.72 10.80
C PHE A 577 13.24 -5.98 10.89
N ALA A 578 14.03 -5.43 9.96
CA ALA A 578 15.48 -5.56 9.98
C ALA A 578 16.12 -4.93 11.24
N ALA A 579 15.48 -3.92 11.82
CA ALA A 579 15.94 -3.25 13.03
C ALA A 579 15.59 -4.00 14.34
N PHE A 580 14.73 -5.03 14.31
CA PHE A 580 14.32 -5.79 15.49
C PHE A 580 15.54 -6.45 16.14
N LYS A 581 15.86 -6.06 17.36
CA LYS A 581 17.01 -6.57 18.10
C LYS A 581 16.54 -7.37 19.30
N VAL A 582 17.02 -8.60 19.45
CA VAL A 582 16.70 -9.43 20.62
C VAL A 582 17.32 -8.77 21.85
N LYS A 583 16.51 -8.59 22.91
CA LYS A 583 16.96 -8.03 24.19
C LYS A 583 18.12 -8.84 24.78
N GLU A 584 19.06 -8.15 25.37
CA GLU A 584 20.19 -8.80 26.04
C GLU A 584 19.68 -9.65 27.22
N GLY A 585 20.20 -10.87 27.32
CA GLY A 585 19.81 -11.81 28.40
C GLY A 585 18.52 -12.58 28.16
N TYR A 586 17.79 -12.35 27.05
CA TYR A 586 16.61 -13.16 26.72
C TYR A 586 17.01 -14.61 26.48
N LYS A 587 16.44 -15.53 27.29
CA LYS A 587 16.65 -16.98 27.15
C LYS A 587 15.49 -17.57 26.36
N VAL A 588 15.78 -18.26 25.24
CA VAL A 588 14.81 -19.03 24.45
C VAL A 588 14.63 -20.39 25.08
#